data_01c4e88dc7d943625e17ee6071757052
#
_entry.id   01c4e88dc7d943625e17ee6071757052
#
_cell.length_a   1.000
_cell.length_b   1.000
_cell.length_c   1.000
_cell.angle_alpha   90.00
_cell.angle_beta   90.00
_cell.angle_gamma   90.00
#
_symmetry.space_group_name_H-M   'P 1'
#
loop_
_entity.id
_entity.type
_entity.pdbx_description
1 polymer ?
#
loop_
_entity_poly.entity_id
_entity_poly.type
_entity_poly.pdbx_seq_one_letter_code
_entity_poly.pdbx_strand_id
1 'polypeptide(L)'
;RKARERWPRLGIFGLLAIFFVVLLPLSALTREGSEEASPEAVPSQFEEGQELFVTNCGACHTLAKAGTDGVVGPNLDDLLAPPSPTPPDPATIKPRVLAAIENGVGGRMPKGILSGAQAETVADFVSQVAGQ
;
A
#
# COMPACT_ATOMS: atom_id res chain seq x y z
N ARG A 1 49.49 -45.54 -19.01
CA ARG A 1 48.05 -45.78 -19.23
C ARG A 1 47.15 -45.23 -18.12
N LYS A 2 47.45 -44.07 -17.51
CA LYS A 2 46.59 -43.51 -16.45
C LYS A 2 46.20 -42.02 -16.62
N ALA A 3 46.26 -41.49 -17.87
CA ALA A 3 46.01 -40.08 -18.11
C ALA A 3 44.60 -39.75 -18.70
N ARG A 4 43.69 -40.76 -18.77
CA ARG A 4 42.42 -40.58 -19.51
C ARG A 4 41.17 -40.30 -18.66
N GLU A 5 41.27 -40.32 -17.34
CA GLU A 5 40.07 -40.20 -16.48
C GLU A 5 39.88 -38.85 -15.77
N ARG A 6 40.79 -37.91 -15.97
CA ARG A 6 40.67 -36.58 -15.27
C ARG A 6 39.93 -35.48 -16.02
N TRP A 7 39.69 -35.65 -17.34
CA TRP A 7 39.09 -34.62 -18.18
C TRP A 7 37.58 -34.40 -18.00
N PRO A 8 36.74 -35.43 -17.80
CA PRO A 8 35.30 -35.17 -17.68
C PRO A 8 34.95 -34.42 -16.39
N ARG A 9 35.74 -34.56 -15.32
CA ARG A 9 35.46 -33.88 -14.03
C ARG A 9 35.78 -32.38 -14.08
N LEU A 10 36.82 -31.99 -14.79
CA LEU A 10 37.17 -30.58 -15.01
C LEU A 10 36.16 -29.85 -15.92
N GLY A 11 35.59 -30.54 -16.90
CA GLY A 11 34.54 -30.00 -17.76
C GLY A 11 33.23 -29.68 -17.03
N ILE A 12 32.84 -30.57 -16.09
CA ILE A 12 31.61 -30.37 -15.31
C ILE A 12 31.76 -29.21 -14.33
N PHE A 13 32.91 -29.08 -13.68
CA PHE A 13 33.17 -27.93 -12.80
C PHE A 13 33.27 -26.60 -13.54
N GLY A 14 33.83 -26.60 -14.76
CA GLY A 14 33.89 -25.44 -15.65
C GLY A 14 32.48 -24.98 -16.08
N LEU A 15 31.63 -25.94 -16.49
CA LEU A 15 30.23 -25.63 -16.84
C LEU A 15 29.40 -25.14 -15.67
N LEU A 16 29.59 -25.72 -14.47
CA LEU A 16 28.92 -25.25 -13.24
C LEU A 16 29.40 -23.85 -12.86
N ALA A 17 30.68 -23.55 -12.99
CA ALA A 17 31.21 -22.22 -12.69
C ALA A 17 30.65 -21.14 -13.65
N ILE A 18 30.55 -21.46 -14.96
CA ILE A 18 29.92 -20.56 -15.95
C ILE A 18 28.44 -20.37 -15.62
N PHE A 19 27.73 -21.43 -15.26
CA PHE A 19 26.32 -21.35 -14.86
C PHE A 19 26.11 -20.42 -13.66
N PHE A 20 26.93 -20.56 -12.61
CA PHE A 20 26.82 -19.73 -11.40
C PHE A 20 27.30 -18.28 -11.61
N VAL A 21 28.33 -18.05 -12.43
CA VAL A 21 28.90 -16.71 -12.62
C VAL A 21 28.11 -15.89 -13.65
N VAL A 22 27.53 -16.53 -14.66
CA VAL A 22 26.87 -15.85 -15.77
C VAL A 22 25.33 -15.85 -15.62
N LEU A 23 24.73 -16.99 -15.28
CA LEU A 23 23.26 -17.11 -15.21
C LEU A 23 22.65 -16.52 -13.94
N LEU A 24 23.33 -16.60 -12.79
CA LEU A 24 22.82 -16.00 -11.55
C LEU A 24 22.79 -14.47 -11.58
N PRO A 25 23.85 -13.75 -11.99
CA PRO A 25 23.76 -12.29 -12.10
C PRO A 25 22.83 -11.83 -13.22
N LEU A 26 22.70 -12.60 -14.33
CA LEU A 26 21.79 -12.25 -15.41
C LEU A 26 20.32 -12.32 -14.96
N SER A 27 19.96 -13.28 -14.09
CA SER A 27 18.62 -13.37 -13.50
C SER A 27 18.33 -12.25 -12.48
N ALA A 28 19.37 -11.64 -11.92
CA ALA A 28 19.22 -10.49 -11.02
C ALA A 28 18.95 -9.19 -11.78
N LEU A 29 19.44 -9.08 -13.03
CA LEU A 29 19.22 -7.91 -13.90
C LEU A 29 17.84 -7.90 -14.56
N THR A 30 17.13 -9.04 -14.61
CA THR A 30 15.75 -9.13 -15.12
C THR A 30 14.69 -9.04 -14.01
N ARG A 31 15.10 -8.77 -12.77
CA ARG A 31 14.18 -8.45 -11.68
C ARG A 31 13.85 -6.96 -11.67
N GLU A 32 13.48 -6.41 -12.81
CA GLU A 32 12.69 -5.18 -12.85
C GLU A 32 11.27 -5.56 -12.45
N GLY A 33 10.93 -5.23 -11.20
CA GLY A 33 9.63 -4.83 -10.77
C GLY A 33 8.40 -5.50 -11.42
N SER A 34 8.23 -6.81 -11.23
CA SER A 34 6.86 -7.29 -11.08
C SER A 34 6.49 -7.03 -9.62
N GLU A 35 6.06 -5.82 -9.30
CA GLU A 35 5.10 -5.62 -8.25
C GLU A 35 3.88 -6.44 -8.67
N GLU A 36 3.82 -7.66 -8.17
CA GLU A 36 2.55 -8.38 -8.11
C GLU A 36 1.65 -7.49 -7.24
N ALA A 37 0.82 -6.70 -7.91
CA ALA A 37 -0.24 -5.97 -7.28
C ALA A 37 -1.13 -7.02 -6.57
N SER A 38 -0.90 -7.18 -5.29
CA SER A 38 -1.89 -7.84 -4.43
C SER A 38 -3.21 -7.10 -4.67
N PRO A 39 -4.34 -7.79 -4.90
CA PRO A 39 -5.62 -7.13 -5.20
C PRO A 39 -6.08 -6.15 -4.12
N GLU A 40 -5.39 -6.12 -2.99
CA GLU A 40 -5.69 -5.24 -1.85
C GLU A 40 -4.64 -4.13 -1.63
N ALA A 41 -3.59 -4.07 -2.42
CA ALA A 41 -2.56 -3.03 -2.26
C ALA A 41 -3.13 -1.65 -2.60
N VAL A 42 -2.88 -0.70 -1.72
CA VAL A 42 -3.16 0.72 -1.99
C VAL A 42 -2.23 1.17 -3.12
N PRO A 43 -2.74 1.85 -4.16
CA PRO A 43 -1.88 2.40 -5.20
C PRO A 43 -0.80 3.30 -4.61
N SER A 44 0.44 3.20 -5.12
CA SER A 44 1.62 3.91 -4.58
C SER A 44 1.43 5.43 -4.45
N GLN A 45 0.58 6.01 -5.30
CA GLN A 45 0.21 7.43 -5.22
C GLN A 45 -0.54 7.82 -3.94
N PHE A 46 -1.07 6.85 -3.18
CA PHE A 46 -1.81 7.07 -1.93
C PHE A 46 -1.07 6.56 -0.68
N GLU A 47 0.15 6.05 -0.82
CA GLU A 47 0.93 5.51 0.31
C GLU A 47 1.11 6.54 1.42
N GLU A 48 1.46 7.79 1.08
CA GLU A 48 1.59 8.88 2.05
C GLU A 48 0.26 9.14 2.78
N GLY A 49 -0.85 9.15 2.06
CA GLY A 49 -2.18 9.33 2.63
C GLY A 49 -2.57 8.19 3.57
N GLN A 50 -2.22 6.96 3.23
CA GLN A 50 -2.42 5.79 4.07
C GLN A 50 -1.58 5.89 5.35
N GLU A 51 -0.30 6.22 5.26
CA GLU A 51 0.59 6.35 6.41
C GLU A 51 0.11 7.43 7.38
N LEU A 52 -0.25 8.60 6.84
CA LEU A 52 -0.81 9.70 7.62
C LEU A 52 -2.14 9.30 8.29
N PHE A 53 -2.99 8.57 7.58
CA PHE A 53 -4.27 8.08 8.14
C PHE A 53 -4.03 7.08 9.27
N VAL A 54 -3.20 6.06 9.06
CA VAL A 54 -2.88 5.05 10.07
C VAL A 54 -2.35 5.71 11.35
N THR A 55 -1.44 6.67 11.19
CA THR A 55 -0.78 7.33 12.32
C THR A 55 -1.71 8.25 13.11
N ASN A 56 -2.60 9.00 12.43
CA ASN A 56 -3.36 10.09 13.06
C ASN A 56 -4.85 9.75 13.27
N CYS A 57 -5.40 8.82 12.50
CA CYS A 57 -6.83 8.51 12.46
C CYS A 57 -7.14 7.06 12.85
N GLY A 58 -6.22 6.14 12.57
CA GLY A 58 -6.43 4.69 12.68
C GLY A 58 -6.71 4.19 14.09
N ALA A 59 -6.23 4.89 15.13
CA ALA A 59 -6.54 4.55 16.52
C ALA A 59 -8.02 4.72 16.87
N CYS A 60 -8.73 5.58 16.13
CA CYS A 60 -10.15 5.88 16.39
C CYS A 60 -11.08 5.33 15.30
N HIS A 61 -10.63 5.26 14.05
CA HIS A 61 -11.47 4.91 12.89
C HIS A 61 -11.08 3.58 12.26
N THR A 62 -12.09 2.80 11.90
CA THR A 62 -11.94 1.68 10.97
C THR A 62 -11.94 2.21 9.54
N LEU A 63 -10.98 1.75 8.73
CA LEU A 63 -10.93 1.90 7.28
C LEU A 63 -10.20 0.68 6.71
N ALA A 64 -10.91 -0.19 6.01
CA ALA A 64 -10.40 -1.50 5.58
C ALA A 64 -9.13 -1.40 4.74
N LYS A 65 -9.09 -0.53 3.74
CA LYS A 65 -7.92 -0.32 2.88
C LYS A 65 -6.72 0.30 3.58
N ALA A 66 -6.93 0.97 4.71
CA ALA A 66 -5.84 1.45 5.57
C ALA A 66 -5.33 0.38 6.53
N GLY A 67 -6.04 -0.75 6.67
CA GLY A 67 -5.72 -1.80 7.64
C GLY A 67 -5.96 -1.38 9.08
N THR A 68 -6.93 -0.49 9.34
CA THR A 68 -7.24 0.01 10.70
C THR A 68 -8.57 -0.50 11.19
N ASP A 69 -8.68 -0.68 12.52
CA ASP A 69 -9.84 -1.27 13.20
C ASP A 69 -10.29 -0.46 14.43
N GLY A 70 -9.97 0.84 14.50
CA GLY A 70 -10.36 1.73 15.59
C GLY A 70 -11.88 1.85 15.70
N VAL A 71 -12.41 1.76 16.93
CA VAL A 71 -13.85 1.72 17.23
C VAL A 71 -14.34 2.91 18.08
N VAL A 72 -13.48 3.89 18.32
CA VAL A 72 -13.85 5.11 19.07
C VAL A 72 -14.67 6.07 18.21
N GLY A 73 -14.26 6.19 16.93
CA GLY A 73 -14.99 6.88 15.89
C GLY A 73 -15.81 5.91 15.02
N PRO A 74 -16.60 6.42 14.07
CA PRO A 74 -17.33 5.58 13.14
C PRO A 74 -16.38 4.81 12.19
N ASN A 75 -16.86 3.65 11.70
CA ASN A 75 -16.29 2.98 10.56
C ASN A 75 -16.49 3.88 9.33
N LEU A 76 -15.40 4.27 8.68
CA LEU A 76 -15.45 5.21 7.55
C LEU A 76 -15.93 4.56 6.26
N ASP A 77 -15.75 3.25 6.08
CA ASP A 77 -16.31 2.53 4.94
C ASP A 77 -17.84 2.62 4.96
N ASP A 78 -18.44 2.35 6.11
CA ASP A 78 -19.91 2.39 6.27
C ASP A 78 -20.47 3.82 6.23
N LEU A 79 -19.72 4.78 6.81
CA LEU A 79 -20.17 6.18 6.91
C LEU A 79 -20.10 6.94 5.60
N LEU A 80 -19.01 6.74 4.85
CA LEU A 80 -18.71 7.51 3.64
C LEU A 80 -19.19 6.80 2.37
N ALA A 81 -19.17 5.47 2.38
CA ALA A 81 -19.57 4.63 1.25
C ALA A 81 -20.49 3.50 1.73
N PRO A 82 -21.68 3.82 2.24
CA PRO A 82 -22.64 2.79 2.64
C PRO A 82 -22.96 1.88 1.46
N PRO A 83 -23.30 0.59 1.72
CA PRO A 83 -23.66 -0.36 0.67
C PRO A 83 -24.72 0.22 -0.27
N SER A 84 -24.36 0.41 -1.52
CA SER A 84 -25.21 1.01 -2.55
C SER A 84 -24.89 0.39 -3.91
N PRO A 85 -25.89 0.25 -4.81
CA PRO A 85 -25.64 -0.18 -6.18
C PRO A 85 -24.76 0.80 -6.97
N THR A 86 -24.67 2.04 -6.52
CA THR A 86 -23.78 3.06 -7.12
C THR A 86 -22.79 3.51 -6.06
N PRO A 87 -21.47 3.26 -6.26
CA PRO A 87 -20.44 3.77 -5.37
C PRO A 87 -20.52 5.31 -5.28
N PRO A 88 -20.26 5.90 -4.11
CA PRO A 88 -20.23 7.35 -3.97
C PRO A 88 -19.05 7.93 -4.75
N ASP A 89 -19.26 9.12 -5.30
CA ASP A 89 -18.20 9.87 -6.00
C ASP A 89 -17.15 10.38 -5.00
N PRO A 90 -15.86 10.02 -5.15
CA PRO A 90 -14.78 10.55 -4.33
C PRO A 90 -14.77 12.07 -4.20
N ALA A 91 -15.18 12.79 -5.26
CA ALA A 91 -15.27 14.25 -5.24
C ALA A 91 -16.31 14.78 -4.23
N THR A 92 -17.30 13.97 -3.83
CA THR A 92 -18.27 14.31 -2.79
C THR A 92 -17.79 13.94 -1.39
N ILE A 93 -16.92 12.92 -1.28
CA ILE A 93 -16.38 12.45 -0.01
C ILE A 93 -15.25 13.38 0.47
N LYS A 94 -14.30 13.71 -0.41
CA LYS A 94 -13.11 14.50 -0.06
C LYS A 94 -13.41 15.76 0.76
N PRO A 95 -14.31 16.69 0.34
CA PRO A 95 -14.59 17.89 1.11
C PRO A 95 -15.22 17.62 2.48
N ARG A 96 -15.97 16.51 2.62
CA ARG A 96 -16.54 16.11 3.92
C ARG A 96 -15.45 15.65 4.89
N VAL A 97 -14.50 14.85 4.41
CA VAL A 97 -13.36 14.38 5.21
C VAL A 97 -12.48 15.55 5.61
N LEU A 98 -12.15 16.43 4.67
CA LEU A 98 -11.34 17.63 4.92
C LEU A 98 -12.00 18.52 5.97
N ALA A 99 -13.29 18.81 5.84
CA ALA A 99 -14.03 19.61 6.82
C ALA A 99 -14.05 18.95 8.20
N ALA A 100 -14.14 17.62 8.30
CA ALA A 100 -14.09 16.90 9.56
C ALA A 100 -12.72 17.01 10.24
N ILE A 101 -11.63 16.90 9.46
CA ILE A 101 -10.25 17.05 9.95
C ILE A 101 -10.02 18.46 10.49
N GLU A 102 -10.43 19.47 9.74
CA GLU A 102 -10.17 20.88 10.08
C GLU A 102 -11.02 21.39 11.25
N ASN A 103 -12.31 21.01 11.29
CA ASN A 103 -13.28 21.56 12.23
C ASN A 103 -13.60 20.63 13.41
N GLY A 104 -13.20 19.36 13.32
CA GLY A 104 -13.63 18.32 14.26
C GLY A 104 -15.11 17.95 14.08
N VAL A 105 -15.56 16.94 14.80
CA VAL A 105 -16.96 16.47 14.73
C VAL A 105 -17.49 16.16 16.13
N GLY A 106 -18.59 16.81 16.48
CA GLY A 106 -19.39 16.46 17.67
C GLY A 106 -18.65 16.51 19.02
N GLY A 107 -17.55 17.24 19.11
CA GLY A 107 -16.73 17.34 20.32
C GLY A 107 -15.93 16.07 20.68
N ARG A 108 -16.06 15.01 19.89
CA ARG A 108 -15.31 13.74 20.06
C ARG A 108 -14.11 13.64 19.14
N MET A 109 -14.27 14.03 17.89
CA MET A 109 -13.15 14.15 16.94
C MET A 109 -12.51 15.54 17.14
N PRO A 110 -11.25 15.61 17.55
CA PRO A 110 -10.55 16.89 17.72
C PRO A 110 -10.45 17.63 16.39
N LYS A 111 -10.48 18.95 16.44
CA LYS A 111 -10.22 19.78 15.27
C LYS A 111 -8.73 19.93 15.02
N GLY A 112 -8.34 20.05 13.75
CA GLY A 112 -6.98 20.39 13.37
C GLY A 112 -5.95 19.29 13.69
N ILE A 113 -6.35 18.02 13.66
CA ILE A 113 -5.43 16.87 13.83
C ILE A 113 -4.33 16.93 12.77
N LEU A 114 -4.71 17.29 11.56
CA LEU A 114 -3.84 17.59 10.43
C LEU A 114 -4.28 18.92 9.81
N SER A 115 -3.41 19.56 9.06
CA SER A 115 -3.71 20.82 8.36
C SER A 115 -2.96 20.95 7.05
N GLY A 116 -3.42 21.84 6.17
CA GLY A 116 -2.78 22.11 4.88
C GLY A 116 -2.63 20.85 4.02
N ALA A 117 -1.48 20.66 3.43
CA ALA A 117 -1.22 19.55 2.50
C ALA A 117 -1.47 18.17 3.10
N GLN A 118 -1.13 17.95 4.38
CA GLN A 118 -1.35 16.65 5.02
C GLN A 118 -2.85 16.31 5.16
N ALA A 119 -3.67 17.29 5.52
CA ALA A 119 -5.12 17.10 5.59
C ALA A 119 -5.72 16.79 4.21
N GLU A 120 -5.24 17.48 3.16
CA GLU A 120 -5.62 17.23 1.77
C GLU A 120 -5.22 15.82 1.33
N THR A 121 -3.98 15.40 1.61
CA THR A 121 -3.46 14.07 1.25
C THR A 121 -4.28 12.95 1.91
N VAL A 122 -4.63 13.09 3.20
CA VAL A 122 -5.51 12.12 3.88
C VAL A 122 -6.92 12.14 3.30
N ALA A 123 -7.47 13.32 3.02
CA ALA A 123 -8.82 13.43 2.46
C ALA A 123 -8.90 12.81 1.05
N ASP A 124 -7.85 12.98 0.24
CA ASP A 124 -7.73 12.31 -1.07
C ASP A 124 -7.71 10.80 -0.90
N PHE A 125 -6.81 10.28 -0.06
CA PHE A 125 -6.71 8.84 0.21
C PHE A 125 -8.05 8.25 0.65
N VAL A 126 -8.65 8.79 1.72
CA VAL A 126 -9.93 8.28 2.26
C VAL A 126 -11.03 8.31 1.21
N SER A 127 -11.12 9.37 0.42
CA SER A 127 -12.16 9.51 -0.60
C SER A 127 -12.07 8.46 -1.71
N GLN A 128 -10.87 7.97 -1.99
CA GLN A 128 -10.62 6.98 -3.04
C GLN A 128 -10.83 5.54 -2.55
N VAL A 129 -10.62 5.27 -1.26
CA VAL A 129 -10.57 3.90 -0.77
C VAL A 129 -11.77 3.51 0.12
N ALA A 130 -12.56 4.46 0.61
CA ALA A 130 -13.70 4.16 1.47
C ALA A 130 -14.72 3.26 0.75
N GLY A 131 -15.08 2.14 1.39
CA GLY A 131 -16.05 1.17 0.87
C GLY A 131 -15.50 0.21 -0.20
N GLN A 132 -14.16 0.08 -0.32
CA GLN A 132 -13.52 -0.83 -1.29
C GLN A 132 -12.95 -2.07 -0.63
#